data_b2b2f23d3d0ee5ec03ed130f2f4553d5
#
_entry.id   b2b2f23d3d0ee5ec03ed130f2f4553d5
#
_cell.length_a   1.000
_cell.length_b   1.000
_cell.length_c   1.000
_cell.angle_alpha   90.00
_cell.angle_beta   90.00
_cell.angle_gamma   90.00
#
_symmetry.space_group_name_H-M   'P 1'
#
loop_
_entity.id
_entity.type
_entity.pdbx_description
1 polymer ?
#
loop_
_entity_poly.entity_id
_entity_poly.type
_entity_poly.pdbx_seq_one_letter_code
_entity_poly.pdbx_strand_id
1 'polypeptide(L)'
;MEKLKEQEKELITFKGKEYPCCASLTMGIIGGKWKTVILFHLIEKPLRYNELRKEMPTVTERTLSLQLKTLEEDGIVKRKVYTSKPPLKVVYSLTDFGKTLIPIVQSIADWGHTVYYDKV
;
A
#
# COMPACT_ATOMS: atom_id res chain seq x y z
N MET A 1 13.10 4.45 23.33
CA MET A 1 13.88 3.48 22.53
C MET A 1 13.93 2.10 23.12
N GLU A 2 13.79 1.96 24.41
CA GLU A 2 13.74 0.63 25.04
C GLU A 2 12.61 -0.24 24.53
N LYS A 3 11.43 0.36 24.26
CA LYS A 3 10.30 -0.38 23.71
C LYS A 3 10.61 -1.01 22.33
N LEU A 4 11.36 -0.31 21.50
CA LEU A 4 11.76 -0.85 20.19
C LEU A 4 12.76 -2.00 20.35
N LYS A 5 13.70 -1.89 21.29
CA LYS A 5 14.67 -2.95 21.55
C LYS A 5 14.02 -4.19 22.12
N GLU A 6 13.01 -4.02 22.98
CA GLU A 6 12.26 -5.14 23.54
C GLU A 6 11.46 -5.84 22.46
N GLN A 7 10.82 -5.08 21.56
CA GLN A 7 10.05 -5.63 20.45
C GLN A 7 10.93 -6.40 19.46
N GLU A 8 12.19 -5.97 19.28
CA GLU A 8 13.11 -6.66 18.39
C GLU A 8 13.57 -8.02 18.92
N LYS A 9 13.41 -8.28 20.22
CA LYS A 9 13.81 -9.56 20.84
C LYS A 9 12.76 -10.65 20.65
N GLU A 10 11.52 -10.27 20.34
CA GLU A 10 10.43 -11.21 20.17
C GLU A 10 9.87 -11.09 18.75
N LEU A 11 9.50 -12.24 18.19
CA LEU A 11 8.81 -12.24 16.92
C LEU A 11 7.42 -11.66 17.09
N ILE A 12 7.02 -10.82 16.17
CA ILE A 12 5.68 -10.26 16.13
C ILE A 12 4.90 -10.88 14.97
N THR A 13 3.63 -11.14 15.21
CA THR A 13 2.77 -11.84 14.25
C THR A 13 1.70 -10.92 13.70
N PHE A 14 1.53 -10.94 12.38
CA PHE A 14 0.45 -10.24 11.71
C PHE A 14 -0.05 -11.09 10.55
N LYS A 15 -1.36 -11.37 10.55
CA LYS A 15 -2.00 -12.17 9.47
C LYS A 15 -1.29 -13.51 9.24
N GLY A 16 -0.87 -14.16 10.32
CA GLY A 16 -0.23 -15.48 10.25
C GLY A 16 1.22 -15.47 9.87
N LYS A 17 1.84 -14.31 9.66
CA LYS A 17 3.27 -14.20 9.37
C LYS A 17 4.02 -13.60 10.53
N GLU A 18 5.24 -14.05 10.74
CA GLU A 18 6.10 -13.59 11.82
C GLU A 18 7.15 -12.61 11.30
N TYR A 19 7.43 -11.60 12.12
CA TYR A 19 8.40 -10.55 11.78
C TYR A 19 9.33 -10.31 12.94
N PRO A 20 10.62 -10.06 12.67
CA PRO A 20 11.60 -9.85 13.75
C PRO A 20 11.44 -8.51 14.47
N CYS A 21 10.82 -7.52 13.84
CA CYS A 21 10.61 -6.19 14.46
C CYS A 21 9.49 -5.44 13.76
N CYS A 22 9.07 -4.33 14.36
CA CYS A 22 7.98 -3.50 13.80
C CYS A 22 8.32 -2.93 12.43
N ALA A 23 9.55 -2.53 12.19
CA ALA A 23 9.95 -2.03 10.87
C ALA A 23 9.82 -3.12 9.81
N SER A 24 10.22 -4.35 10.15
CA SER A 24 10.07 -5.50 9.27
C SER A 24 8.60 -5.80 8.97
N LEU A 25 7.74 -5.71 9.97
CA LEU A 25 6.30 -5.87 9.80
C LEU A 25 5.76 -4.85 8.77
N THR A 26 6.09 -3.58 8.96
CA THR A 26 5.64 -2.52 8.04
C THR A 26 6.14 -2.77 6.63
N MET A 27 7.41 -3.12 6.48
CA MET A 27 7.96 -3.42 5.15
C MET A 27 7.33 -4.66 4.53
N GLY A 28 6.88 -5.61 5.34
CA GLY A 28 6.11 -6.76 4.84
C GLY A 28 4.77 -6.36 4.25
N ILE A 29 4.16 -5.30 4.77
CA ILE A 29 2.86 -4.82 4.31
C ILE A 29 2.99 -3.90 3.09
N ILE A 30 3.94 -2.96 3.11
CA ILE A 30 4.04 -1.94 2.06
C ILE A 30 5.30 -2.05 1.20
N GLY A 31 6.16 -3.00 1.49
CA GLY A 31 7.43 -3.15 0.78
C GLY A 31 7.25 -3.62 -0.65
N GLY A 32 8.36 -3.67 -1.36
CA GLY A 32 8.37 -3.99 -2.78
C GLY A 32 8.25 -2.73 -3.62
N LYS A 33 8.15 -2.93 -4.92
CA LYS A 33 8.22 -1.82 -5.89
C LYS A 33 6.91 -1.04 -6.02
N TRP A 34 5.76 -1.71 -5.87
CA TRP A 34 4.50 -1.13 -6.34
C TRP A 34 3.46 -0.81 -5.27
N LYS A 35 3.50 -1.49 -4.10
CA LYS A 35 2.44 -1.31 -3.08
C LYS A 35 2.34 0.12 -2.59
N THR A 36 3.46 0.74 -2.23
CA THR A 36 3.48 2.12 -1.77
C THR A 36 2.99 3.08 -2.84
N VAL A 37 3.34 2.80 -4.12
CA VAL A 37 2.89 3.61 -5.25
C VAL A 37 1.37 3.55 -5.41
N ILE A 38 0.80 2.34 -5.29
CA ILE A 38 -0.66 2.17 -5.33
C ILE A 38 -1.32 3.00 -4.23
N LEU A 39 -0.81 2.90 -3.01
CA LEU A 39 -1.37 3.62 -1.87
C LEU A 39 -1.26 5.13 -2.07
N PHE A 40 -0.15 5.60 -2.60
CA PHE A 40 0.05 7.01 -2.90
C PHE A 40 -1.06 7.55 -3.81
N HIS A 41 -1.39 6.82 -4.87
CA HIS A 41 -2.45 7.23 -5.79
C HIS A 41 -3.85 7.15 -5.20
N LEU A 42 -4.05 6.31 -4.18
CA LEU A 42 -5.34 6.18 -3.51
C LEU A 42 -5.57 7.18 -2.37
N ILE A 43 -4.56 7.97 -2.01
CA ILE A 43 -4.69 8.93 -0.91
C ILE A 43 -5.77 9.98 -1.22
N GLU A 44 -5.78 10.54 -2.43
CA GLU A 44 -6.69 11.62 -2.77
C GLU A 44 -8.14 11.16 -2.90
N LYS A 45 -8.35 10.03 -3.56
CA LYS A 45 -9.70 9.54 -3.85
C LYS A 45 -9.68 8.07 -4.24
N PRO A 46 -10.83 7.40 -4.12
CA PRO A 46 -10.98 6.07 -4.69
C PRO A 46 -10.75 6.09 -6.20
N LEU A 47 -10.16 5.03 -6.72
CA LEU A 47 -9.86 4.91 -8.15
C LEU A 47 -10.35 3.58 -8.69
N ARG A 48 -10.78 3.59 -9.95
CA ARG A 48 -11.07 2.37 -10.70
C ARG A 48 -9.75 1.74 -11.16
N TYR A 49 -9.79 0.45 -11.42
CA TYR A 49 -8.61 -0.28 -11.90
C TYR A 49 -7.93 0.42 -13.08
N ASN A 50 -8.73 0.82 -14.08
CA ASN A 50 -8.17 1.48 -15.27
C ASN A 50 -7.56 2.84 -14.95
N GLU A 51 -8.10 3.55 -13.98
CA GLU A 51 -7.54 4.82 -13.53
C GLU A 51 -6.19 4.62 -12.86
N LEU A 52 -6.07 3.58 -12.01
CA LEU A 52 -4.78 3.20 -11.43
C LEU A 52 -3.77 2.83 -12.51
N ARG A 53 -4.20 2.08 -13.52
CA ARG A 53 -3.33 1.71 -14.64
C ARG A 53 -2.75 2.92 -15.35
N LYS A 54 -3.55 3.96 -15.55
CA LYS A 54 -3.10 5.21 -16.18
C LYS A 54 -2.04 5.93 -15.35
N GLU A 55 -2.20 5.89 -14.02
CA GLU A 55 -1.22 6.48 -13.10
C GLU A 55 0.07 5.65 -13.01
N MET A 56 0.02 4.39 -13.38
CA MET A 56 1.12 3.43 -13.23
C MET A 56 1.39 2.74 -14.58
N PRO A 57 1.81 3.49 -15.61
CA PRO A 57 1.84 2.94 -16.98
C PRO A 57 2.87 1.83 -17.20
N THR A 58 3.88 1.70 -16.32
CA THR A 58 4.91 0.68 -16.48
C THR A 58 4.63 -0.62 -15.74
N VAL A 59 3.58 -0.67 -14.90
CA VAL A 59 3.22 -1.89 -14.21
C VAL A 59 2.40 -2.80 -15.13
N THR A 60 2.64 -4.11 -15.07
CA THR A 60 1.83 -5.06 -15.83
C THR A 60 0.49 -5.27 -15.15
N GLU A 61 -0.53 -5.70 -15.92
CA GLU A 61 -1.84 -6.01 -15.36
C GLU A 61 -1.75 -7.09 -14.29
N ARG A 62 -0.95 -8.12 -14.54
CA ARG A 62 -0.77 -9.21 -13.59
C ARG A 62 -0.18 -8.70 -12.28
N THR A 63 0.86 -7.88 -12.35
CA THR A 63 1.52 -7.34 -11.16
C THR A 63 0.57 -6.42 -10.39
N LEU A 64 -0.12 -5.52 -11.08
CA LEU A 64 -1.06 -4.60 -10.41
C LEU A 64 -2.18 -5.38 -9.71
N SER A 65 -2.78 -6.35 -10.40
CA SER A 65 -3.84 -7.17 -9.81
C SER A 65 -3.36 -7.96 -8.59
N LEU A 66 -2.16 -8.51 -8.66
CA LEU A 66 -1.58 -9.25 -7.55
C LEU A 66 -1.30 -8.35 -6.34
N GLN A 67 -0.74 -7.18 -6.57
CA GLN A 67 -0.45 -6.24 -5.50
C GLN A 67 -1.73 -5.70 -4.85
N LEU A 68 -2.75 -5.40 -5.65
CA LEU A 68 -4.05 -4.99 -5.12
C LEU A 68 -4.70 -6.07 -4.27
N LYS A 69 -4.61 -7.32 -4.72
CA LYS A 69 -5.14 -8.45 -3.97
C LYS A 69 -4.44 -8.61 -2.62
N THR A 70 -3.12 -8.49 -2.60
CA THR A 70 -2.35 -8.59 -1.36
C THR A 70 -2.70 -7.47 -0.39
N LEU A 71 -2.82 -6.23 -0.88
CA LEU A 71 -3.23 -5.09 -0.06
C LEU A 71 -4.65 -5.27 0.48
N GLU A 72 -5.53 -5.86 -0.30
CA GLU A 72 -6.89 -6.18 0.13
C GLU A 72 -6.89 -7.24 1.23
N GLU A 73 -6.11 -8.30 1.06
CA GLU A 73 -5.97 -9.37 2.05
C GLU A 73 -5.41 -8.85 3.38
N ASP A 74 -4.49 -7.89 3.31
CA ASP A 74 -3.92 -7.27 4.51
C ASP A 74 -4.85 -6.20 5.13
N GLY A 75 -6.00 -5.96 4.52
CA GLY A 75 -6.97 -5.01 5.06
C GLY A 75 -6.62 -3.55 4.85
N ILE A 76 -5.69 -3.25 3.95
CA ILE A 76 -5.23 -1.88 3.65
C ILE A 76 -6.12 -1.23 2.61
N VAL A 77 -6.55 -2.00 1.63
CA VAL A 77 -7.37 -1.55 0.50
C VAL A 77 -8.65 -2.36 0.48
N LYS A 78 -9.74 -1.72 0.11
CA LYS A 78 -11.01 -2.40 -0.13
C LYS A 78 -11.38 -2.28 -1.61
N ARG A 79 -12.01 -3.33 -2.11
CA ARG A 79 -12.47 -3.44 -3.48
C ARG A 79 -14.01 -3.47 -3.44
N LYS A 80 -14.64 -2.54 -4.13
CA LYS A 80 -16.11 -2.48 -4.16
C LYS A 80 -16.61 -2.59 -5.60
N VAL A 81 -17.54 -3.49 -5.81
CA VAL A 81 -18.21 -3.68 -7.09
C VAL A 81 -19.56 -2.97 -7.03
N TYR A 82 -19.76 -2.01 -7.92
CA TYR A 82 -20.98 -1.19 -7.93
C TYR A 82 -22.07 -1.70 -8.85
N THR A 83 -21.73 -2.57 -9.79
CA THR A 83 -22.71 -3.11 -10.75
C THR A 83 -22.57 -4.62 -10.82
N SER A 84 -23.72 -5.32 -10.90
CA SER A 84 -23.73 -6.78 -11.04
C SER A 84 -23.67 -7.25 -12.48
N LYS A 85 -23.86 -6.35 -13.44
CA LYS A 85 -23.85 -6.66 -14.89
C LYS A 85 -22.67 -5.99 -15.59
N PRO A 86 -22.05 -6.67 -16.56
CA PRO A 86 -20.98 -6.04 -17.34
C PRO A 86 -21.46 -4.81 -18.10
N PRO A 87 -20.61 -3.79 -18.25
CA PRO A 87 -19.26 -3.71 -17.67
C PRO A 87 -19.31 -3.44 -16.17
N LEU A 88 -18.50 -4.18 -15.41
CA LEU A 88 -18.43 -4.01 -13.96
C LEU A 88 -17.72 -2.71 -13.61
N LYS A 89 -18.28 -1.98 -12.66
CA LYS A 89 -17.62 -0.83 -12.06
C LYS A 89 -17.00 -1.29 -10.75
N VAL A 90 -15.68 -1.42 -10.72
CA VAL A 90 -14.91 -1.82 -9.55
C VAL A 90 -14.06 -0.66 -9.11
N VAL A 91 -14.17 -0.28 -7.84
CA VAL A 91 -13.46 0.86 -7.26
C VAL A 91 -12.61 0.37 -6.09
N TYR A 92 -11.37 0.81 -6.06
CA TYR A 92 -10.42 0.56 -4.97
C TYR A 92 -10.30 1.81 -4.12
N SER A 93 -10.25 1.61 -2.81
CA SER A 93 -10.08 2.71 -1.86
C SER A 93 -9.35 2.23 -0.62
N LEU A 94 -8.78 3.16 0.13
CA LEU A 94 -8.16 2.84 1.41
C LEU A 94 -9.24 2.52 2.44
N THR A 95 -8.98 1.47 3.24
CA THR A 95 -9.80 1.21 4.43
C THR A 95 -9.43 2.22 5.52
N ASP A 96 -10.20 2.26 6.62
CA ASP A 96 -9.81 3.09 7.77
C ASP A 96 -8.43 2.70 8.28
N PHE A 97 -8.15 1.40 8.33
CA PHE A 97 -6.83 0.90 8.67
C PHE A 97 -5.77 1.37 7.67
N GLY A 98 -6.07 1.27 6.38
CA GLY A 98 -5.16 1.74 5.32
C GLY A 98 -4.87 3.23 5.40
N LYS A 99 -5.82 4.04 5.85
CA LYS A 99 -5.62 5.48 6.02
C LYS A 99 -4.58 5.82 7.09
N THR A 100 -4.29 4.91 8.01
CA THR A 100 -3.23 5.12 8.99
C THR A 100 -1.84 5.16 8.34
N LEU A 101 -1.72 4.65 7.12
CA LEU A 101 -0.47 4.69 6.35
C LEU A 101 -0.28 5.99 5.58
N ILE A 102 -1.30 6.85 5.48
CA ILE A 102 -1.20 8.08 4.68
C ILE A 102 0.02 8.93 5.05
N PRO A 103 0.26 9.29 6.33
CA PRO A 103 1.44 10.10 6.64
C PRO A 103 2.76 9.42 6.29
N ILE A 104 2.82 8.10 6.39
CA ILE A 104 4.02 7.33 6.07
C ILE A 104 4.27 7.36 4.56
N VAL A 105 3.24 7.09 3.77
CA VAL A 105 3.34 7.10 2.31
C VAL A 105 3.68 8.49 1.78
N GLN A 106 3.09 9.53 2.36
CA GLN A 106 3.40 10.92 2.01
C GLN A 106 4.86 11.26 2.33
N SER A 107 5.37 10.80 3.48
CA SER A 107 6.77 11.02 3.85
C SER A 107 7.73 10.33 2.87
N ILE A 108 7.37 9.14 2.42
CA ILE A 108 8.15 8.42 1.42
C ILE A 108 8.19 9.22 0.11
N ALA A 109 7.05 9.71 -0.34
CA ALA A 109 6.96 10.51 -1.56
C ALA A 109 7.72 11.82 -1.43
N ASP A 110 7.63 12.47 -0.27
CA ASP A 110 8.32 13.74 0.01
C ASP A 110 9.84 13.55 -0.04
N TRP A 111 10.33 12.47 0.53
CA TRP A 111 11.76 12.19 0.48
C TRP A 111 12.25 11.99 -0.96
N GLY A 112 11.49 11.23 -1.75
CA GLY A 112 11.80 11.05 -3.17
C GLY A 112 11.79 12.36 -3.94
N HIS A 113 10.83 13.25 -3.63
CA HIS A 113 10.76 14.58 -4.23
C HIS A 113 12.01 15.39 -3.89
N THR A 114 12.44 15.36 -2.64
CA THR A 114 13.66 16.05 -2.19
C THR A 114 14.88 15.55 -2.95
N VAL A 115 15.04 14.24 -3.08
CA VAL A 115 16.17 13.64 -3.80
C VAL A 115 16.17 14.08 -5.26
N TYR A 116 15.04 14.06 -5.91
CA TYR A 116 14.95 14.34 -7.35
C TYR A 116 15.10 15.82 -7.67
N TYR A 117 14.40 16.70 -6.95
CA TYR A 117 14.37 18.13 -7.25
C TYR A 117 15.45 18.93 -6.53
N ASP A 118 15.75 18.61 -5.30
CA ASP A 118 16.73 19.38 -4.50
C ASP A 118 18.14 18.80 -4.59
N LYS A 119 18.27 17.60 -5.14
CA LYS A 119 19.56 16.95 -5.36
C LYS A 119 20.40 16.80 -4.11
N VAL A 120 19.74 16.38 -3.06
CA VAL A 120 20.40 16.13 -1.77
C VAL A 120 21.32 14.94 -1.86
#